data_be655af10c93a48d6eff4db46ff7e055
#
_entry.id   be655af10c93a48d6eff4db46ff7e055
#
_cell.length_a   1.000
_cell.length_b   1.000
_cell.length_c   1.000
_cell.angle_alpha   90.00
_cell.angle_beta   90.00
_cell.angle_gamma   90.00
#
_symmetry.space_group_name_H-M   'P 1'
#
loop_
_entity.id
_entity.type
_entity.pdbx_description
1 polymer ?
#
loop_
_entity_poly.entity_id
_entity_poly.type
_entity_poly.pdbx_seq_one_letter_code
_entity_poly.pdbx_strand_id
1 'polypeptide(L)'
;GNQIGLTTSHVSEIYDDGYKAKRMEVGLVVGAAPIENIRREKPLKSDFVILLGGKTGRDGCGGATGSSKEHSHDSFEKSSAEVQKGNAITERKIQRLFRNIEVTKLIKKCNDFGAGGVSVAIGELADGLEISLDNIPVKYIGLSGTELAISESQERMAVVVSRKDSDKFMELAEKENLEATIVARITDKNRLVMKWRNKKIVDISRDFLNTNGASAKAKAVIETPQK
;
A
#
# COMPACT_ATOMS: atom_id res chain seq x y z
N GLY A 1 -6.69 -11.91 -12.99
CA GLY A 1 -6.23 -13.27 -12.66
C GLY A 1 -5.47 -13.88 -13.83
N ASN A 2 -6.09 -13.97 -14.98
CA ASN A 2 -5.48 -14.61 -16.17
C ASN A 2 -4.19 -13.96 -16.62
N GLN A 3 -4.09 -12.63 -16.59
CA GLN A 3 -2.89 -11.91 -17.04
C GLN A 3 -1.68 -12.14 -16.14
N ILE A 4 -1.89 -12.45 -14.87
CA ILE A 4 -0.83 -12.74 -13.91
C ILE A 4 -0.65 -14.21 -13.61
N GLY A 5 -1.38 -15.07 -14.33
CA GLY A 5 -1.28 -16.54 -14.22
C GLY A 5 -1.94 -17.10 -12.96
N LEU A 6 -3.01 -16.47 -12.47
CA LEU A 6 -3.91 -17.01 -11.46
C LEU A 6 -5.17 -17.58 -12.09
N THR A 7 -5.74 -18.61 -11.47
CA THR A 7 -7.02 -19.15 -11.87
C THR A 7 -8.13 -18.14 -11.57
N THR A 8 -8.95 -17.84 -12.57
CA THR A 8 -10.21 -17.12 -12.38
C THR A 8 -11.33 -18.16 -12.35
N SER A 9 -11.95 -18.38 -11.21
CA SER A 9 -12.87 -19.50 -11.01
C SER A 9 -14.33 -19.13 -11.20
N HIS A 10 -14.72 -17.91 -10.89
CA HIS A 10 -16.12 -17.48 -10.95
C HIS A 10 -16.23 -15.99 -11.27
N VAL A 11 -17.11 -15.65 -12.19
CA VAL A 11 -17.55 -14.29 -12.49
C VAL A 11 -19.05 -14.34 -12.68
N SER A 12 -19.79 -13.48 -11.99
CA SER A 12 -21.24 -13.34 -12.16
C SER A 12 -21.65 -11.90 -12.03
N GLU A 13 -22.74 -11.54 -12.69
CA GLU A 13 -23.37 -10.22 -12.60
C GLU A 13 -24.81 -10.39 -12.11
N ILE A 14 -25.24 -9.52 -11.24
CA ILE A 14 -26.59 -9.41 -10.73
C ILE A 14 -27.10 -8.01 -11.01
N TYR A 15 -28.28 -7.90 -11.57
CA TYR A 15 -28.90 -6.63 -11.93
C TYR A 15 -30.10 -6.38 -11.00
N ASP A 16 -30.12 -5.20 -10.41
CA ASP A 16 -31.20 -4.73 -9.53
C ASP A 16 -31.37 -3.24 -9.68
N ASP A 17 -32.60 -2.76 -9.62
CA ASP A 17 -32.94 -1.34 -9.77
C ASP A 17 -32.29 -0.44 -8.72
N GLY A 18 -31.96 -0.97 -7.55
CA GLY A 18 -31.25 -0.26 -6.50
C GLY A 18 -29.83 0.14 -6.88
N TYR A 19 -29.23 -0.49 -7.91
CA TYR A 19 -27.87 -0.20 -8.38
C TYR A 19 -27.79 0.70 -9.62
N LYS A 20 -28.92 1.27 -10.08
CA LYS A 20 -28.93 2.16 -11.27
C LYS A 20 -28.02 3.36 -11.12
N ALA A 21 -27.97 3.95 -9.92
CA ALA A 21 -27.16 5.15 -9.66
C ALA A 21 -25.71 4.84 -9.31
N LYS A 22 -25.40 3.63 -8.85
CA LYS A 22 -24.06 3.26 -8.43
C LYS A 22 -23.82 1.76 -8.57
N ARG A 23 -22.87 1.43 -9.42
CA ARG A 23 -22.37 0.06 -9.57
C ARG A 23 -21.56 -0.38 -8.36
N MET A 24 -21.72 -1.61 -7.93
CA MET A 24 -20.92 -2.24 -6.90
C MET A 24 -20.18 -3.45 -7.47
N GLU A 25 -18.91 -3.59 -7.12
CA GLU A 25 -18.08 -4.73 -7.49
C GLU A 25 -17.52 -5.39 -6.23
N VAL A 26 -17.54 -6.71 -6.20
CA VAL A 26 -17.00 -7.51 -5.09
C VAL A 26 -16.01 -8.50 -5.67
N GLY A 27 -14.79 -8.52 -5.11
CA GLY A 27 -13.74 -9.45 -5.50
C GLY A 27 -13.33 -10.33 -4.31
N LEU A 28 -13.03 -11.59 -4.60
CA LEU A 28 -12.46 -12.55 -3.65
C LEU A 28 -11.19 -13.14 -4.22
N VAL A 29 -10.11 -13.12 -3.43
CA VAL A 29 -8.86 -13.82 -3.72
C VAL A 29 -8.57 -14.78 -2.57
N VAL A 30 -8.26 -16.03 -2.91
CA VAL A 30 -7.91 -17.05 -1.92
C VAL A 30 -6.48 -17.53 -2.18
N GLY A 31 -5.67 -17.53 -1.13
CA GLY A 31 -4.32 -18.09 -1.13
C GLY A 31 -4.09 -18.99 0.07
N ALA A 32 -3.14 -19.89 -0.06
CA ALA A 32 -2.70 -20.78 1.02
C ALA A 32 -1.17 -20.80 1.09
N ALA A 33 -0.64 -20.86 2.31
CA ALA A 33 0.79 -21.01 2.57
C ALA A 33 1.00 -21.92 3.79
N PRO A 34 2.11 -22.64 3.88
CA PRO A 34 2.50 -23.35 5.10
C PRO A 34 2.58 -22.37 6.28
N ILE A 35 2.08 -22.77 7.44
CA ILE A 35 1.99 -21.89 8.61
C ILE A 35 3.38 -21.41 9.08
N GLU A 36 4.40 -22.22 8.90
CA GLU A 36 5.79 -21.90 9.24
C GLU A 36 6.40 -20.80 8.36
N ASN A 37 5.76 -20.48 7.24
CA ASN A 37 6.18 -19.38 6.36
C ASN A 37 5.52 -18.03 6.73
N ILE A 38 4.54 -18.06 7.64
CA ILE A 38 3.84 -16.85 8.08
C ILE A 38 4.68 -16.14 9.13
N ARG A 39 5.14 -14.92 8.83
CA ARG A 39 5.84 -14.04 9.76
C ARG A 39 4.95 -12.88 10.18
N ARG A 40 4.96 -12.58 11.48
CA ARG A 40 4.26 -11.43 12.07
C ARG A 40 5.15 -10.79 13.11
N GLU A 41 6.30 -10.30 12.67
CA GLU A 41 7.27 -9.66 13.55
C GLU A 41 7.00 -8.18 13.66
N LYS A 42 7.15 -7.66 14.88
CA LYS A 42 7.08 -6.20 15.10
C LYS A 42 8.32 -5.56 14.47
N PRO A 43 8.14 -4.52 13.64
CA PRO A 43 9.24 -3.72 13.12
C PRO A 43 10.05 -3.09 14.29
N LEU A 44 11.36 -3.07 14.14
CA LEU A 44 12.28 -2.55 15.13
C LEU A 44 12.95 -1.27 14.64
N LYS A 45 13.40 -0.44 15.57
CA LYS A 45 14.23 0.73 15.27
C LYS A 45 15.37 0.36 14.33
N SER A 46 15.60 1.18 13.31
CA SER A 46 16.61 1.02 12.26
C SER A 46 16.27 -0.01 11.17
N ASP A 47 15.15 -0.71 11.25
CA ASP A 47 14.65 -1.47 10.10
C ASP A 47 14.34 -0.51 8.94
N PHE A 48 14.48 -1.01 7.73
CA PHE A 48 14.14 -0.26 6.52
C PHE A 48 12.78 -0.65 5.98
N VAL A 49 12.14 0.32 5.33
CA VAL A 49 10.99 0.07 4.47
C VAL A 49 11.46 0.18 3.03
N ILE A 50 11.29 -0.90 2.28
CA ILE A 50 11.61 -1.00 0.87
C ILE A 50 10.30 -0.94 0.08
N LEU A 51 10.22 -0.01 -0.87
CA LEU A 51 9.18 0.03 -1.88
C LEU A 51 9.62 -0.84 -3.04
N LEU A 52 8.74 -1.74 -3.44
CA LEU A 52 8.99 -2.76 -4.46
C LEU A 52 7.95 -2.63 -5.57
N GLY A 53 8.37 -2.72 -6.82
CA GLY A 53 7.49 -2.82 -7.98
C GLY A 53 7.36 -1.56 -8.81
N GLY A 54 6.14 -1.16 -9.13
CA GLY A 54 5.84 -0.08 -10.06
C GLY A 54 6.25 1.32 -9.60
N LYS A 55 6.40 2.23 -10.56
CA LYS A 55 6.71 3.65 -10.30
C LYS A 55 5.44 4.45 -10.01
N THR A 56 5.61 5.57 -9.31
CA THR A 56 4.55 6.47 -8.87
C THR A 56 4.17 7.48 -9.95
N GLY A 57 2.89 7.60 -10.23
CA GLY A 57 2.28 8.64 -11.05
C GLY A 57 1.18 9.38 -10.27
N ARG A 58 0.26 10.06 -10.97
CA ARG A 58 -0.93 10.71 -10.38
C ARG A 58 -2.11 9.76 -10.17
N ASP A 59 -1.87 8.47 -10.27
CA ASP A 59 -2.90 7.44 -10.14
C ASP A 59 -3.63 7.60 -8.80
N GLY A 60 -4.95 7.76 -8.83
CA GLY A 60 -5.79 7.82 -7.64
C GLY A 60 -5.58 9.03 -6.72
N CYS A 61 -4.86 10.08 -7.14
CA CYS A 61 -4.64 11.26 -6.30
C CYS A 61 -5.92 12.01 -5.89
N GLY A 62 -7.02 11.85 -6.64
CA GLY A 62 -8.35 12.32 -6.25
C GLY A 62 -8.98 11.51 -5.11
N GLY A 63 -8.44 10.33 -4.83
CA GLY A 63 -8.86 9.44 -3.75
C GLY A 63 -10.33 8.99 -3.86
N ALA A 64 -10.83 8.40 -2.79
CA ALA A 64 -12.24 7.98 -2.68
C ALA A 64 -13.23 9.14 -2.85
N THR A 65 -12.83 10.37 -2.54
CA THR A 65 -13.63 11.58 -2.77
C THR A 65 -13.86 11.83 -4.26
N GLY A 66 -12.87 11.56 -5.11
CA GLY A 66 -12.98 11.67 -6.56
C GLY A 66 -14.02 10.70 -7.13
N SER A 67 -14.01 9.45 -6.68
CA SER A 67 -14.96 8.41 -7.11
C SER A 67 -16.39 8.63 -6.60
N SER A 68 -16.58 9.49 -5.59
CA SER A 68 -17.89 9.80 -4.99
C SER A 68 -18.53 11.07 -5.53
N LYS A 69 -17.84 11.80 -6.39
CA LYS A 69 -18.40 13.02 -7.04
C LYS A 69 -19.24 12.67 -8.26
N GLU A 70 -20.24 13.50 -8.52
CA GLU A 70 -21.01 13.44 -9.76
C GLU A 70 -20.09 13.75 -10.96
N HIS A 71 -20.12 12.87 -11.97
CA HIS A 71 -19.27 13.01 -13.15
C HIS A 71 -19.94 13.94 -14.17
N SER A 72 -19.33 15.10 -14.42
CA SER A 72 -19.65 15.98 -15.53
C SER A 72 -18.72 15.74 -16.73
N HIS A 73 -19.10 16.22 -17.92
CA HIS A 73 -18.25 16.13 -19.11
C HIS A 73 -16.85 16.71 -18.88
N ASP A 74 -16.72 17.80 -18.13
CA ASP A 74 -15.43 18.45 -17.81
C ASP A 74 -14.59 17.65 -16.80
N SER A 75 -15.21 16.74 -16.03
CA SER A 75 -14.48 15.89 -15.08
C SER A 75 -13.72 14.77 -15.77
N PHE A 76 -14.12 14.39 -16.99
CA PHE A 76 -13.52 13.28 -17.73
C PHE A 76 -12.06 13.55 -18.10
N GLU A 77 -11.73 14.74 -18.57
CA GLU A 77 -10.35 15.12 -18.90
C GLU A 77 -9.46 15.22 -17.66
N LYS A 78 -9.99 15.76 -16.56
CA LYS A 78 -9.25 15.84 -15.29
C LYS A 78 -9.03 14.47 -14.65
N SER A 79 -10.02 13.60 -14.75
CA SER A 79 -9.94 12.25 -14.17
C SER A 79 -9.03 11.30 -14.95
N SER A 80 -8.80 11.54 -16.25
CA SER A 80 -8.03 10.64 -17.11
C SER A 80 -6.58 10.44 -16.64
N ALA A 81 -5.97 11.46 -16.01
CA ALA A 81 -4.62 11.38 -15.45
C ALA A 81 -4.56 10.61 -14.12
N GLU A 82 -5.70 10.45 -13.45
CA GLU A 82 -5.82 9.81 -12.14
C GLU A 82 -6.29 8.35 -12.23
N VAL A 83 -6.64 7.88 -13.43
CA VAL A 83 -7.05 6.49 -13.63
C VAL A 83 -5.88 5.55 -13.31
N GLN A 84 -6.12 4.64 -12.41
CA GLN A 84 -5.18 3.58 -12.09
C GLN A 84 -5.04 2.62 -13.28
N LYS A 85 -3.81 2.41 -13.73
CA LYS A 85 -3.51 1.51 -14.84
C LYS A 85 -2.72 0.33 -14.32
N GLY A 86 -3.30 -0.86 -14.41
CA GLY A 86 -2.66 -2.10 -14.03
C GLY A 86 -1.47 -2.46 -14.91
N ASN A 87 -0.49 -3.15 -14.32
CA ASN A 87 0.66 -3.74 -15.01
C ASN A 87 0.82 -5.20 -14.61
N ALA A 88 0.18 -6.08 -15.36
CA ALA A 88 0.16 -7.52 -15.08
C ALA A 88 1.58 -8.15 -15.03
N ILE A 89 2.54 -7.61 -15.78
CA ILE A 89 3.91 -8.10 -15.78
C ILE A 89 4.59 -7.80 -14.44
N THR A 90 4.46 -6.58 -13.93
CA THR A 90 5.02 -6.19 -12.63
C THR A 90 4.36 -6.99 -11.52
N GLU A 91 3.04 -7.13 -11.53
CA GLU A 91 2.29 -7.94 -10.57
C GLU A 91 2.76 -9.40 -10.56
N ARG A 92 2.95 -10.01 -11.73
CA ARG A 92 3.46 -11.37 -11.83
C ARG A 92 4.86 -11.52 -11.24
N LYS A 93 5.74 -10.55 -11.44
CA LYS A 93 7.09 -10.55 -10.85
C LYS A 93 7.03 -10.46 -9.33
N ILE A 94 6.21 -9.56 -8.78
CA ILE A 94 5.98 -9.44 -7.34
C ILE A 94 5.49 -10.77 -6.78
N GLN A 95 4.52 -11.38 -7.44
CA GLN A 95 3.96 -12.67 -7.04
C GLN A 95 5.02 -13.79 -7.00
N ARG A 96 5.90 -13.83 -8.00
CA ARG A 96 7.02 -14.80 -8.04
C ARG A 96 7.99 -14.55 -6.90
N LEU A 97 8.34 -13.28 -6.64
CA LEU A 97 9.23 -12.92 -5.54
C LEU A 97 8.65 -13.37 -4.19
N PHE A 98 7.38 -13.11 -3.94
CA PHE A 98 6.70 -13.49 -2.70
C PHE A 98 6.46 -15.00 -2.55
N ARG A 99 6.61 -15.78 -3.60
CA ARG A 99 6.61 -17.26 -3.55
C ARG A 99 7.96 -17.84 -3.15
N ASN A 100 9.02 -17.04 -3.17
CA ASN A 100 10.35 -17.46 -2.74
C ASN A 100 10.46 -17.41 -1.22
N ILE A 101 10.67 -18.58 -0.58
CA ILE A 101 10.79 -18.71 0.87
C ILE A 101 11.98 -17.92 1.44
N GLU A 102 13.09 -17.80 0.70
CA GLU A 102 14.21 -16.95 1.13
C GLU A 102 13.77 -15.50 1.30
N VAL A 103 12.94 -14.99 0.37
CA VAL A 103 12.42 -13.62 0.40
C VAL A 103 11.45 -13.43 1.56
N THR A 104 10.45 -14.32 1.68
CA THR A 104 9.41 -14.17 2.71
C THR A 104 9.97 -14.23 4.12
N LYS A 105 11.05 -15.00 4.33
CA LYS A 105 11.78 -15.05 5.61
C LYS A 105 12.54 -13.76 5.97
N LEU A 106 12.79 -12.87 5.03
CA LEU A 106 13.40 -11.56 5.27
C LEU A 106 12.34 -10.49 5.63
N ILE A 107 11.09 -10.67 5.22
CA ILE A 107 10.01 -9.70 5.40
C ILE A 107 9.42 -9.86 6.80
N LYS A 108 9.44 -8.80 7.60
CA LYS A 108 8.81 -8.74 8.92
C LYS A 108 7.32 -8.38 8.83
N LYS A 109 7.01 -7.41 7.98
CA LYS A 109 5.66 -6.90 7.73
C LYS A 109 5.60 -6.34 6.33
N CYS A 110 4.44 -6.35 5.69
CA CYS A 110 4.24 -5.75 4.38
C CYS A 110 2.81 -5.22 4.24
N ASN A 111 2.65 -4.25 3.34
CA ASN A 111 1.37 -3.75 2.86
C ASN A 111 1.44 -3.59 1.35
N ASP A 112 0.29 -3.75 0.68
CA ASP A 112 0.10 -3.32 -0.70
C ASP A 112 -0.18 -1.82 -0.79
N PHE A 113 -0.18 -1.28 -2.00
CA PHE A 113 -0.53 0.10 -2.25
C PHE A 113 -1.97 0.18 -2.80
N GLY A 114 -2.83 0.81 -2.02
CA GLY A 114 -4.19 1.16 -2.37
C GLY A 114 -4.47 2.62 -2.02
N ALA A 115 -5.69 2.90 -1.58
CA ALA A 115 -6.12 4.23 -1.18
C ALA A 115 -5.19 4.86 -0.13
N GLY A 116 -4.79 6.11 -0.37
CA GLY A 116 -3.85 6.85 0.48
C GLY A 116 -2.37 6.62 0.17
N GLY A 117 -2.04 5.74 -0.78
CA GLY A 117 -0.69 5.54 -1.32
C GLY A 117 0.37 5.31 -0.25
N VAL A 118 1.50 6.01 -0.35
CA VAL A 118 2.62 5.94 0.61
C VAL A 118 2.20 6.25 2.04
N SER A 119 1.27 7.20 2.22
CA SER A 119 0.78 7.62 3.55
C SER A 119 0.14 6.48 4.32
N VAL A 120 -0.56 5.58 3.64
CA VAL A 120 -1.23 4.43 4.22
C VAL A 120 -0.34 3.19 4.14
N ALA A 121 0.07 2.79 2.94
CA ALA A 121 0.83 1.56 2.74
C ALA A 121 2.11 1.50 3.58
N ILE A 122 2.84 2.61 3.71
CA ILE A 122 4.02 2.71 4.55
C ILE A 122 3.66 3.19 5.96
N GLY A 123 2.76 4.17 6.06
CA GLY A 123 2.39 4.81 7.32
C GLY A 123 1.83 3.85 8.37
N GLU A 124 1.22 2.73 7.97
CA GLU A 124 0.65 1.72 8.87
C GLU A 124 1.63 0.59 9.24
N LEU A 125 2.84 0.58 8.69
CA LEU A 125 3.80 -0.50 8.95
C LEU A 125 4.38 -0.45 10.36
N ALA A 126 4.54 0.75 10.94
CA ALA A 126 5.08 0.92 12.29
C ALA A 126 4.61 2.24 12.93
N ASP A 127 4.69 2.31 14.26
CA ASP A 127 4.30 3.49 15.03
C ASP A 127 5.24 4.69 14.81
N GLY A 128 6.53 4.43 14.64
CA GLY A 128 7.54 5.46 14.35
C GLY A 128 8.14 5.27 12.97
N LEU A 129 7.97 6.25 12.08
CA LEU A 129 8.41 6.21 10.68
C LEU A 129 9.01 7.53 10.24
N GLU A 130 10.10 7.46 9.51
CA GLU A 130 10.65 8.58 8.74
C GLU A 130 10.73 8.18 7.27
N ILE A 131 9.88 8.78 6.44
CA ILE A 131 9.72 8.52 5.01
C ILE A 131 10.42 9.61 4.21
N SER A 132 11.24 9.22 3.22
CA SER A 132 11.84 10.11 2.23
C SER A 132 11.04 10.04 0.94
N LEU A 133 10.23 11.05 0.67
CA LEU A 133 9.46 11.10 -0.58
C LEU A 133 10.35 11.36 -1.80
N ASP A 134 11.53 11.90 -1.60
CA ASP A 134 12.51 12.08 -2.68
C ASP A 134 13.05 10.74 -3.20
N ASN A 135 12.97 9.68 -2.40
CA ASN A 135 13.41 8.33 -2.78
C ASN A 135 12.32 7.52 -3.48
N ILE A 136 11.09 8.04 -3.56
CA ILE A 136 9.99 7.32 -4.21
C ILE A 136 10.21 7.29 -5.72
N PRO A 137 10.32 6.11 -6.35
CA PRO A 137 10.46 6.00 -7.80
C PRO A 137 9.24 6.60 -8.52
N VAL A 138 9.49 7.43 -9.53
CA VAL A 138 8.45 8.15 -10.26
C VAL A 138 8.39 7.76 -11.73
N LYS A 139 7.17 7.77 -12.31
CA LYS A 139 6.94 7.54 -13.74
C LYS A 139 7.42 8.73 -14.59
N TYR A 140 7.33 9.93 -14.03
CA TYR A 140 7.65 11.20 -14.69
C TYR A 140 7.95 12.29 -13.65
N ILE A 141 8.64 13.33 -14.07
CA ILE A 141 8.96 14.50 -13.23
C ILE A 141 7.72 15.39 -13.00
N GLY A 142 7.78 16.25 -11.98
CA GLY A 142 6.75 17.25 -11.71
C GLY A 142 5.70 16.82 -10.70
N LEU A 143 5.87 15.67 -10.03
CA LEU A 143 5.03 15.31 -8.90
C LEU A 143 5.38 16.15 -7.67
N SER A 144 4.35 16.64 -7.00
CA SER A 144 4.46 17.33 -5.71
C SER A 144 4.66 16.33 -4.56
N GLY A 145 5.09 16.82 -3.39
CA GLY A 145 5.20 15.97 -2.20
C GLY A 145 3.86 15.36 -1.78
N THR A 146 2.75 16.07 -1.98
CA THR A 146 1.40 15.55 -1.71
C THR A 146 1.07 14.41 -2.67
N GLU A 147 1.25 14.60 -3.98
CA GLU A 147 1.00 13.53 -4.96
C GLU A 147 1.85 12.29 -4.70
N LEU A 148 3.12 12.46 -4.33
CA LEU A 148 3.98 11.35 -3.94
C LEU A 148 3.48 10.61 -2.69
N ALA A 149 2.91 11.35 -1.73
CA ALA A 149 2.43 10.80 -0.47
C ALA A 149 1.12 10.02 -0.61
N ILE A 150 0.23 10.41 -1.53
CA ILE A 150 -1.13 9.86 -1.62
C ILE A 150 -1.43 9.07 -2.89
N SER A 151 -0.51 9.04 -3.86
CA SER A 151 -0.72 8.32 -5.13
C SER A 151 -0.95 6.82 -4.90
N GLU A 152 -1.97 6.31 -5.56
CA GLU A 152 -2.42 4.92 -5.51
C GLU A 152 -1.88 4.08 -6.69
N SER A 153 -0.73 4.45 -7.26
CA SER A 153 -0.15 3.65 -8.35
C SER A 153 -0.02 2.18 -7.94
N GLN A 154 -0.58 1.31 -8.77
CA GLN A 154 -0.73 -0.12 -8.49
C GLN A 154 0.56 -0.92 -8.71
N GLU A 155 0.50 -2.21 -8.38
CA GLU A 155 1.60 -3.18 -8.47
C GLU A 155 2.84 -2.73 -7.71
N ARG A 156 2.59 -2.27 -6.47
CA ARG A 156 3.64 -1.90 -5.53
C ARG A 156 3.41 -2.60 -4.18
N MET A 157 4.49 -2.94 -3.51
CA MET A 157 4.48 -3.43 -2.14
C MET A 157 5.44 -2.62 -1.28
N ALA A 158 5.05 -2.32 -0.06
CA ALA A 158 5.94 -1.82 0.97
C ALA A 158 6.29 -2.95 1.92
N VAL A 159 7.58 -3.26 2.08
CA VAL A 159 8.05 -4.34 2.95
C VAL A 159 9.00 -3.82 4.01
N VAL A 160 8.87 -4.31 5.23
CA VAL A 160 9.80 -4.04 6.32
C VAL A 160 10.82 -5.16 6.38
N VAL A 161 12.08 -4.79 6.26
CA VAL A 161 13.23 -5.73 6.35
C VAL A 161 14.21 -5.21 7.39
N SER A 162 14.91 -6.11 8.07
CA SER A 162 15.99 -5.68 8.93
C SER A 162 17.11 -5.01 8.11
N ARG A 163 17.77 -4.02 8.68
CA ARG A 163 18.86 -3.31 8.00
C ARG A 163 19.95 -4.24 7.46
N LYS A 164 20.27 -5.29 8.20
CA LYS A 164 21.31 -6.28 7.80
C LYS A 164 20.90 -7.13 6.60
N ASP A 165 19.59 -7.28 6.36
CA ASP A 165 19.04 -8.16 5.33
C ASP A 165 18.58 -7.37 4.08
N SER A 166 18.66 -6.02 4.11
CA SER A 166 18.18 -5.15 3.03
C SER A 166 18.86 -5.42 1.70
N ASP A 167 20.18 -5.57 1.69
CA ASP A 167 20.94 -5.80 0.45
C ASP A 167 20.58 -7.15 -0.17
N LYS A 168 20.44 -8.18 0.68
CA LYS A 168 20.02 -9.51 0.24
C LYS A 168 18.61 -9.49 -0.34
N PHE A 169 17.69 -8.75 0.28
CA PHE A 169 16.33 -8.59 -0.24
C PHE A 169 16.33 -7.89 -1.61
N MET A 170 17.09 -6.80 -1.76
CA MET A 170 17.19 -6.08 -3.03
C MET A 170 17.81 -6.93 -4.14
N GLU A 171 18.85 -7.72 -3.84
CA GLU A 171 19.44 -8.69 -4.77
C GLU A 171 18.42 -9.72 -5.26
N LEU A 172 17.57 -10.23 -4.36
CA LEU A 172 16.52 -11.19 -4.72
C LEU A 172 15.41 -10.55 -5.55
N ALA A 173 15.07 -9.29 -5.30
CA ALA A 173 14.14 -8.53 -6.11
C ALA A 173 14.70 -8.27 -7.53
N GLU A 174 15.98 -7.95 -7.64
CA GLU A 174 16.67 -7.74 -8.92
C GLU A 174 16.64 -9.01 -9.78
N LYS A 175 16.80 -10.20 -9.17
CA LYS A 175 16.70 -11.48 -9.89
C LYS A 175 15.33 -11.70 -10.56
N GLU A 176 14.27 -11.11 -10.02
CA GLU A 176 12.94 -11.08 -10.64
C GLU A 176 12.74 -9.85 -11.53
N ASN A 177 13.77 -9.05 -11.79
CA ASN A 177 13.71 -7.79 -12.52
C ASN A 177 12.68 -6.82 -11.91
N LEU A 178 12.66 -6.70 -10.60
CA LEU A 178 11.85 -5.75 -9.85
C LEU A 178 12.72 -4.63 -9.32
N GLU A 179 12.26 -3.39 -9.48
CA GLU A 179 12.86 -2.24 -8.82
C GLU A 179 12.51 -2.30 -7.32
N ALA A 180 13.52 -2.14 -6.47
CA ALA A 180 13.39 -2.12 -5.02
C ALA A 180 14.18 -0.94 -4.46
N THR A 181 13.54 -0.07 -3.69
CA THR A 181 14.14 1.16 -3.20
C THR A 181 13.85 1.37 -1.72
N ILE A 182 14.89 1.68 -0.93
CA ILE A 182 14.72 2.05 0.47
C ILE A 182 14.09 3.46 0.52
N VAL A 183 12.86 3.55 1.03
CA VAL A 183 12.07 4.79 1.04
C VAL A 183 11.78 5.29 2.44
N ALA A 184 11.95 4.44 3.48
CA ALA A 184 11.74 4.84 4.86
C ALA A 184 12.60 4.02 5.82
N ARG A 185 12.70 4.53 7.04
CA ARG A 185 13.29 3.82 8.19
C ARG A 185 12.35 3.84 9.38
N ILE A 186 12.39 2.78 10.15
CA ILE A 186 11.65 2.68 11.41
C ILE A 186 12.41 3.46 12.50
N THR A 187 11.66 4.22 13.30
CA THR A 187 12.19 5.01 14.42
C THR A 187 11.49 4.63 15.73
N ASP A 188 12.04 5.09 16.84
CA ASP A 188 11.45 4.95 18.19
C ASP A 188 10.60 6.17 18.61
N LYS A 189 10.30 7.06 17.68
CA LYS A 189 9.64 8.35 17.99
C LYS A 189 8.16 8.27 17.68
N ASN A 190 7.38 7.38 17.95
CA ASN A 190 5.90 7.31 17.79
C ASN A 190 5.30 8.46 16.94
N ARG A 191 5.89 8.73 15.80
CA ARG A 191 5.49 9.78 14.86
C ARG A 191 5.63 9.33 13.42
N LEU A 192 4.70 9.72 12.59
CA LEU A 192 4.81 9.66 11.13
C LEU A 192 5.44 10.96 10.63
N VAL A 193 6.63 10.84 10.07
CA VAL A 193 7.37 11.97 9.49
C VAL A 193 7.59 11.70 8.01
N MET A 194 7.22 12.67 7.14
CA MET A 194 7.53 12.62 5.71
C MET A 194 8.37 13.83 5.33
N LYS A 195 9.44 13.57 4.60
CA LYS A 195 10.35 14.58 4.09
C LYS A 195 10.29 14.64 2.57
N TRP A 196 10.31 15.86 2.04
CA TRP A 196 10.40 16.15 0.62
C TRP A 196 11.23 17.40 0.38
N ARG A 197 12.22 17.31 -0.50
CA ARG A 197 13.16 18.40 -0.80
C ARG A 197 13.76 19.01 0.47
N ASN A 198 14.26 18.15 1.35
CA ASN A 198 14.86 18.50 2.65
C ASN A 198 13.92 19.22 3.64
N LYS A 199 12.61 19.26 3.38
CA LYS A 199 11.62 19.82 4.31
C LYS A 199 10.74 18.71 4.88
N LYS A 200 10.39 18.82 6.14
CA LYS A 200 9.30 18.01 6.71
C LYS A 200 7.98 18.58 6.23
N ILE A 201 7.23 17.78 5.48
CA ILE A 201 5.89 18.16 5.00
C ILE A 201 4.78 17.48 5.80
N VAL A 202 5.12 16.40 6.53
CA VAL A 202 4.25 15.73 7.50
C VAL A 202 5.06 15.46 8.75
N ASP A 203 4.50 15.76 9.93
CA ASP A 203 5.06 15.42 11.24
C ASP A 203 3.91 15.27 12.24
N ILE A 204 3.31 14.08 12.30
CA ILE A 204 2.10 13.79 13.07
C ILE A 204 2.40 12.73 14.13
N SER A 205 1.91 12.91 15.36
CA SER A 205 2.04 11.90 16.41
C SER A 205 1.18 10.68 16.12
N ARG A 206 1.62 9.52 16.52
CA ARG A 206 0.83 8.28 16.41
C ARG A 206 -0.45 8.34 17.23
N ASP A 207 -0.41 8.97 18.39
CA ASP A 207 -1.60 9.14 19.23
C ASP A 207 -2.70 9.91 18.50
N PHE A 208 -2.34 10.98 17.78
CA PHE A 208 -3.30 11.72 16.96
C PHE A 208 -3.88 10.86 15.84
N LEU A 209 -3.04 10.12 15.12
CA LEU A 209 -3.48 9.22 14.04
C LEU A 209 -4.42 8.12 14.55
N ASN A 210 -4.12 7.54 15.71
CA ASN A 210 -4.92 6.45 16.28
C ASN A 210 -6.29 6.89 16.78
N THR A 211 -6.46 8.17 17.11
CA THR A 211 -7.69 8.72 17.68
C THR A 211 -8.42 9.68 16.74
N ASN A 212 -7.87 9.94 15.54
CA ASN A 212 -8.32 11.04 14.66
C ASN A 212 -8.42 12.38 15.40
N GLY A 213 -7.56 12.58 16.41
CA GLY A 213 -7.57 13.78 17.25
C GLY A 213 -8.66 13.81 18.33
N ALA A 214 -9.46 12.76 18.45
CA ALA A 214 -10.51 12.63 19.46
C ALA A 214 -10.40 11.29 20.20
N SER A 215 -10.67 11.28 21.51
CA SER A 215 -10.80 10.05 22.28
C SER A 215 -12.27 9.78 22.60
N ALA A 216 -12.74 8.58 22.25
CA ALA A 216 -14.07 8.12 22.63
C ALA A 216 -13.94 7.03 23.70
N LYS A 217 -14.83 7.07 24.71
CA LYS A 217 -14.94 6.02 25.72
C LYS A 217 -16.26 5.28 25.49
N ALA A 218 -16.21 3.97 25.36
CA ALA A 218 -17.38 3.12 25.28
C ALA A 218 -17.33 2.07 26.39
N LYS A 219 -18.51 1.76 26.94
CA LYS A 219 -18.70 0.56 27.78
C LYS A 219 -19.40 -0.49 26.94
N ALA A 220 -18.82 -1.67 26.82
CA ALA A 220 -19.45 -2.81 26.18
C ALA A 220 -19.67 -3.91 27.21
N VAL A 221 -20.86 -4.50 27.21
CA VAL A 221 -21.18 -5.72 27.96
C VAL A 221 -21.31 -6.83 26.95
N ILE A 222 -20.44 -7.82 27.07
CA ILE A 222 -20.48 -9.01 26.22
C ILE A 222 -21.18 -10.11 27.01
N GLU A 223 -22.38 -10.48 26.60
CA GLU A 223 -23.10 -11.60 27.16
C GLU A 223 -22.61 -12.92 26.55
N THR A 224 -22.45 -13.93 27.41
CA THR A 224 -22.09 -15.26 26.93
C THR A 224 -23.27 -15.83 26.14
N PRO A 225 -23.06 -16.34 24.91
CA PRO A 225 -24.14 -16.98 24.16
C PRO A 225 -24.76 -18.13 24.97
N GLN A 226 -26.09 -18.13 25.12
CA GLN A 226 -26.77 -19.27 25.64
C GLN A 226 -26.65 -20.43 24.64
N LYS A 227 -26.28 -21.62 25.15
CA LYS A 227 -26.18 -22.84 24.33
C LYS A 227 -27.56 -23.35 23.96
#